data_a0f046a1cf45bbda0e558c3c9ef69452
#
_entry.id   a0f046a1cf45bbda0e558c3c9ef69452
#
_cell.length_a   1.000
_cell.length_b   1.000
_cell.length_c   1.000
_cell.angle_alpha   90.00
_cell.angle_beta   90.00
_cell.angle_gamma   90.00
#
_symmetry.space_group_name_H-M   'P 1'
#
loop_
_entity.id
_entity.type
_entity.pdbx_description
1 polymer ?
#
loop_
_entity_poly.entity_id
_entity_poly.type
_entity_poly.pdbx_seq_one_letter_code
_entity_poly.pdbx_strand_id
1 'polypeptide(L)'
;ILMGFYTLLTIGTITAQKKPHLDKTKPTEERIDLLMKQMTLEEKVGQMNQYNGFWDVTGPAPVGGTAEQKYENIKKGLVGSMLTVRGVKEVKAVQKIAVEQTRLGIPLIIGFDVIHGYKTLSPIPLAEAASWDLKAIEKSAEIAAFEAAASGINWTFGPMMDISKDARWGRVMEGAGEDSYLGSKVAIARVKGFQGDNTFKSPLRIATTAKHFAAYGFVESALEYNASEISNNTLFNQVLPPFKAAVDAGLKTVMTSFNTINGIPASGDKFLLSDVLKNKWGFNGFVISDWASIREMIPWGFSKDEKAAAISAVEAGTDMDMEGGIYVPYLIDLVKQGKVKQEFVDDAVRRILRVKYELGLFDNPYRFLDEKREKEVIGSKANREAVLDMAKKSIVLLKNDTNLLPLKKSGQKIVLLGSLAESKNSPLGSWRIAADSNTAVSVLEGMQQYKGNSLNYVKGLDLTTLEPTFLTEVQYNTTDKSGFEAAKNAAKDADVVVMVLGEHGFS
;
A
#
# COMPACT_ATOMS: atom_id res chain seq x y z
N ILE A 1 70.61 -30.51 -25.04
CA ILE A 1 69.31 -31.17 -24.84
C ILE A 1 68.42 -30.16 -24.17
N LEU A 2 67.55 -29.44 -24.94
CA LEU A 2 66.50 -28.57 -24.40
C LEU A 2 65.21 -29.41 -24.30
N MET A 3 64.74 -29.58 -23.07
CA MET A 3 63.40 -30.11 -22.80
C MET A 3 62.40 -28.96 -22.69
N GLY A 4 61.53 -28.83 -23.70
CA GLY A 4 60.42 -27.86 -23.67
C GLY A 4 59.22 -28.43 -22.88
N PHE A 5 58.82 -27.75 -21.80
CA PHE A 5 57.57 -28.01 -21.09
C PHE A 5 56.40 -27.36 -21.85
N TYR A 6 55.54 -28.16 -22.44
CA TYR A 6 54.23 -27.70 -22.94
C TYR A 6 53.22 -27.75 -21.79
N THR A 7 52.85 -26.61 -21.27
CA THR A 7 51.73 -26.47 -20.34
C THR A 7 50.44 -26.41 -21.18
N LEU A 8 49.62 -27.46 -21.15
CA LEU A 8 48.27 -27.45 -21.71
C LEU A 8 47.39 -26.57 -20.79
N LEU A 9 47.03 -25.36 -21.25
CA LEU A 9 45.94 -24.59 -20.67
C LEU A 9 44.61 -25.24 -21.10
N THR A 10 43.96 -25.97 -20.22
CA THR A 10 42.57 -26.37 -20.37
C THR A 10 41.68 -25.14 -20.15
N ILE A 11 41.24 -24.54 -21.24
CA ILE A 11 40.17 -23.53 -21.20
C ILE A 11 38.89 -24.30 -20.89
N GLY A 12 38.52 -24.30 -19.60
CA GLY A 12 37.20 -24.76 -19.16
C GLY A 12 36.14 -23.86 -19.80
N THR A 13 35.42 -24.36 -20.78
CA THR A 13 34.21 -23.72 -21.27
C THR A 13 33.21 -23.63 -20.12
N ILE A 14 33.02 -22.44 -19.56
CA ILE A 14 31.90 -22.15 -18.66
C ILE A 14 30.66 -22.29 -19.53
N THR A 15 30.06 -23.50 -19.56
CA THR A 15 28.72 -23.67 -20.09
C THR A 15 27.78 -22.83 -19.23
N ALA A 16 27.24 -21.74 -19.80
CA ALA A 16 26.18 -20.94 -19.16
C ALA A 16 25.09 -21.92 -18.73
N GLN A 17 24.91 -22.05 -17.43
CA GLN A 17 23.91 -22.97 -16.85
C GLN A 17 22.54 -22.59 -17.42
N LYS A 18 21.94 -23.48 -18.24
CA LYS A 18 20.61 -23.26 -18.79
C LYS A 18 19.67 -22.98 -17.62
N LYS A 19 19.01 -21.80 -17.62
CA LYS A 19 17.97 -21.43 -16.64
C LYS A 19 16.59 -21.83 -17.21
N PRO A 20 16.17 -23.10 -17.10
CA PRO A 20 14.97 -23.61 -17.77
C PRO A 20 13.67 -22.96 -17.28
N HIS A 21 13.69 -22.38 -16.08
CA HIS A 21 12.60 -21.60 -15.53
C HIS A 21 12.37 -20.24 -16.24
N LEU A 22 13.32 -19.79 -17.08
CA LEU A 22 13.17 -18.58 -17.90
C LEU A 22 12.60 -18.87 -19.31
N ASP A 23 12.36 -20.13 -19.65
CA ASP A 23 11.77 -20.51 -20.92
C ASP A 23 10.29 -20.08 -20.99
N LYS A 24 10.02 -19.03 -21.77
CA LYS A 24 8.68 -18.43 -21.91
C LYS A 24 7.67 -19.31 -22.65
N THR A 25 8.12 -20.39 -23.30
CA THR A 25 7.23 -21.34 -23.97
C THR A 25 6.56 -22.31 -23.00
N LYS A 26 7.07 -22.41 -21.77
CA LYS A 26 6.55 -23.27 -20.72
C LYS A 26 5.43 -22.60 -19.92
N PRO A 27 4.43 -23.37 -19.45
CA PRO A 27 3.42 -22.88 -18.51
C PRO A 27 4.06 -22.34 -17.23
N THR A 28 3.43 -21.31 -16.63
CA THR A 28 3.94 -20.66 -15.41
C THR A 28 4.20 -21.66 -14.28
N GLU A 29 3.30 -22.60 -14.02
CA GLU A 29 3.50 -23.58 -12.94
C GLU A 29 4.69 -24.49 -13.20
N GLU A 30 4.92 -24.92 -14.44
CA GLU A 30 6.13 -25.70 -14.81
C GLU A 30 7.40 -24.90 -14.58
N ARG A 31 7.39 -23.59 -14.91
CA ARG A 31 8.53 -22.69 -14.67
C ARG A 31 8.81 -22.53 -13.18
N ILE A 32 7.76 -22.41 -12.36
CA ILE A 32 7.88 -22.36 -10.88
C ILE A 32 8.49 -23.67 -10.37
N ASP A 33 8.01 -24.83 -10.80
CA ASP A 33 8.56 -26.13 -10.40
C ASP A 33 10.04 -26.26 -10.72
N LEU A 34 10.44 -25.85 -11.93
CA LEU A 34 11.83 -25.86 -12.40
C LEU A 34 12.72 -24.93 -11.57
N LEU A 35 12.21 -23.77 -11.13
CA LEU A 35 12.93 -22.86 -10.26
C LEU A 35 13.05 -23.41 -8.84
N MET A 36 11.94 -23.84 -8.24
CA MET A 36 11.89 -24.36 -6.88
C MET A 36 12.79 -25.57 -6.67
N LYS A 37 12.97 -26.44 -7.68
CA LYS A 37 13.93 -27.56 -7.64
C LYS A 37 15.39 -27.11 -7.54
N GLN A 38 15.71 -25.88 -7.95
CA GLN A 38 17.06 -25.31 -7.89
C GLN A 38 17.31 -24.50 -6.62
N MET A 39 16.24 -24.07 -5.94
CA MET A 39 16.34 -23.24 -4.72
C MET A 39 16.80 -24.05 -3.53
N THR A 40 17.73 -23.48 -2.75
CA THR A 40 18.03 -23.94 -1.38
C THR A 40 16.91 -23.52 -0.43
N LEU A 41 16.89 -24.09 0.77
CA LEU A 41 15.94 -23.70 1.80
C LEU A 41 16.11 -22.22 2.20
N GLU A 42 17.35 -21.75 2.27
CA GLU A 42 17.69 -20.36 2.57
C GLU A 42 17.13 -19.41 1.50
N GLU A 43 17.27 -19.74 0.23
CA GLU A 43 16.71 -18.94 -0.88
C GLU A 43 15.18 -18.97 -0.88
N LYS A 44 14.57 -20.09 -0.50
CA LYS A 44 13.11 -20.19 -0.33
C LYS A 44 12.62 -19.27 0.78
N VAL A 45 13.20 -19.37 1.97
CA VAL A 45 12.84 -18.49 3.10
C VAL A 45 13.14 -17.01 2.76
N GLY A 46 14.20 -16.76 2.00
CA GLY A 46 14.50 -15.41 1.50
C GLY A 46 13.38 -14.80 0.66
N GLN A 47 12.64 -15.59 -0.14
CA GLN A 47 11.49 -15.07 -0.88
C GLN A 47 10.33 -14.66 0.03
N MET A 48 10.25 -15.20 1.23
CA MET A 48 9.23 -14.91 2.24
C MET A 48 9.54 -13.66 3.08
N ASN A 49 10.61 -12.91 2.75
CA ASN A 49 11.08 -11.74 3.49
C ASN A 49 10.92 -10.46 2.68
N GLN A 50 10.33 -9.43 3.30
CA GLN A 50 10.24 -8.08 2.74
C GLN A 50 10.97 -7.09 3.65
N TYR A 51 11.81 -6.24 3.06
CA TYR A 51 12.44 -5.12 3.74
C TYR A 51 11.90 -3.78 3.27
N ASN A 52 11.83 -2.83 4.21
CA ASN A 52 11.56 -1.43 3.94
C ASN A 52 12.85 -0.72 3.45
N GLY A 53 12.71 0.07 2.40
CA GLY A 53 13.78 0.91 1.85
C GLY A 53 13.63 2.40 2.14
N PHE A 54 12.62 2.82 2.91
CA PHE A 54 12.26 4.22 3.04
C PHE A 54 13.37 5.09 3.66
N TRP A 55 14.05 4.59 4.68
CA TRP A 55 15.11 5.30 5.37
C TRP A 55 16.51 4.77 5.06
N ASP A 56 16.60 3.51 4.64
CA ASP A 56 17.85 2.76 4.66
C ASP A 56 18.34 2.34 3.28
N VAL A 57 17.46 2.21 2.29
CA VAL A 57 17.79 1.61 0.98
C VAL A 57 17.24 2.48 -0.16
N THR A 58 17.70 3.71 -0.23
CA THR A 58 17.44 4.62 -1.35
C THR A 58 18.77 5.22 -1.80
N GLY A 59 19.27 4.78 -2.96
CA GLY A 59 20.55 5.25 -3.49
C GLY A 59 21.69 4.23 -3.37
N PRO A 60 22.96 4.66 -3.43
CA PRO A 60 24.12 3.79 -3.30
C PRO A 60 24.15 3.08 -1.96
N ALA A 61 24.58 1.80 -1.95
CA ALA A 61 24.70 1.04 -0.72
C ALA A 61 25.66 1.76 0.25
N PRO A 62 25.24 2.14 1.46
CA PRO A 62 26.11 2.75 2.44
C PRO A 62 27.12 1.74 2.98
N VAL A 63 28.21 2.26 3.54
CA VAL A 63 29.21 1.46 4.25
C VAL A 63 28.88 1.49 5.74
N GLY A 64 28.49 0.33 6.27
CA GLY A 64 28.09 0.16 7.68
C GLY A 64 26.60 0.43 7.95
N GLY A 65 26.06 -0.20 9.00
CA GLY A 65 24.69 -0.04 9.47
C GLY A 65 23.63 -0.99 8.87
N THR A 66 22.38 -0.74 9.20
CA THR A 66 21.25 -1.62 8.83
C THR A 66 21.01 -1.67 7.33
N ALA A 67 21.22 -0.59 6.63
CA ALA A 67 21.10 -0.54 5.18
C ALA A 67 22.13 -1.43 4.48
N GLU A 68 23.39 -1.43 4.91
CA GLU A 68 24.40 -2.34 4.38
C GLU A 68 23.99 -3.81 4.56
N GLN A 69 23.48 -4.16 5.74
CA GLN A 69 23.01 -5.52 6.02
C GLN A 69 21.84 -5.91 5.10
N LYS A 70 20.90 -5.01 4.83
CA LYS A 70 19.81 -5.26 3.88
C LYS A 70 20.33 -5.52 2.47
N TYR A 71 21.28 -4.71 1.98
CA TYR A 71 21.93 -4.95 0.67
C TYR A 71 22.66 -6.28 0.61
N GLU A 72 23.40 -6.64 1.67
CA GLU A 72 24.08 -7.95 1.75
C GLU A 72 23.07 -9.11 1.76
N ASN A 73 21.93 -8.95 2.42
CA ASN A 73 20.87 -9.95 2.39
C ASN A 73 20.23 -10.09 1.01
N ILE A 74 20.09 -9.00 0.24
CA ILE A 74 19.65 -9.08 -1.17
C ILE A 74 20.66 -9.90 -1.98
N LYS A 75 21.97 -9.63 -1.87
CA LYS A 75 23.03 -10.38 -2.56
C LYS A 75 23.05 -11.87 -2.21
N LYS A 76 22.70 -12.21 -0.96
CA LYS A 76 22.59 -13.60 -0.50
C LYS A 76 21.30 -14.30 -0.96
N GLY A 77 20.38 -13.59 -1.62
CA GLY A 77 19.08 -14.14 -2.02
C GLY A 77 18.09 -14.27 -0.87
N LEU A 78 18.29 -13.55 0.24
CA LEU A 78 17.46 -13.59 1.45
C LEU A 78 16.36 -12.51 1.47
N VAL A 79 16.01 -11.96 0.30
CA VAL A 79 14.98 -10.91 0.17
C VAL A 79 14.13 -11.19 -1.06
N GLY A 80 12.83 -11.33 -0.87
CA GLY A 80 11.86 -11.55 -1.95
C GLY A 80 11.20 -10.26 -2.44
N SER A 81 11.14 -9.25 -1.58
CA SER A 81 10.46 -8.00 -1.83
C SER A 81 11.12 -6.82 -1.13
N MET A 82 10.97 -5.63 -1.72
CA MET A 82 11.29 -4.36 -1.08
C MET A 82 10.05 -3.47 -1.06
N LEU A 83 9.84 -2.77 0.04
CA LEU A 83 8.76 -1.80 0.25
C LEU A 83 9.37 -0.39 0.26
N THR A 84 8.64 0.60 -0.25
CA THR A 84 8.97 2.04 -0.28
C THR A 84 10.16 2.48 -1.14
N VAL A 85 10.89 1.59 -1.75
CA VAL A 85 11.86 1.94 -2.79
C VAL A 85 11.11 2.45 -4.01
N ARG A 86 11.40 3.66 -4.48
CA ARG A 86 10.67 4.32 -5.57
C ARG A 86 11.57 5.20 -6.42
N GLY A 87 11.14 5.41 -7.67
CA GLY A 87 11.95 6.07 -8.69
C GLY A 87 12.70 5.05 -9.55
N VAL A 88 12.71 5.28 -10.86
CA VAL A 88 13.29 4.33 -11.82
C VAL A 88 14.75 3.98 -11.49
N LYS A 89 15.54 4.96 -11.08
CA LYS A 89 16.97 4.78 -10.77
C LYS A 89 17.18 3.91 -9.52
N GLU A 90 16.47 4.22 -8.45
CA GLU A 90 16.57 3.57 -7.14
C GLU A 90 16.07 2.12 -7.23
N VAL A 91 14.90 1.91 -7.85
CA VAL A 91 14.36 0.56 -8.08
C VAL A 91 15.30 -0.26 -8.98
N LYS A 92 15.88 0.36 -10.02
CA LYS A 92 16.85 -0.31 -10.88
C LYS A 92 18.09 -0.76 -10.12
N ALA A 93 18.56 0.04 -9.17
CA ALA A 93 19.75 -0.28 -8.37
C ALA A 93 19.53 -1.56 -7.54
N VAL A 94 18.43 -1.64 -6.77
CA VAL A 94 18.13 -2.84 -5.95
C VAL A 94 17.79 -4.05 -6.80
N GLN A 95 17.02 -3.87 -7.89
CA GLN A 95 16.64 -4.93 -8.80
C GLN A 95 17.87 -5.56 -9.48
N LYS A 96 18.84 -4.71 -9.86
CA LYS A 96 20.11 -5.16 -10.45
C LYS A 96 20.89 -6.07 -9.49
N ILE A 97 20.93 -5.76 -8.21
CA ILE A 97 21.58 -6.61 -7.21
C ILE A 97 20.89 -7.98 -7.16
N ALA A 98 19.56 -8.01 -7.06
CA ALA A 98 18.80 -9.27 -6.98
C ALA A 98 18.96 -10.14 -8.22
N VAL A 99 18.95 -9.54 -9.42
CA VAL A 99 18.99 -10.26 -10.69
C VAL A 99 20.39 -10.66 -11.12
N GLU A 100 21.39 -9.76 -10.93
CA GLU A 100 22.73 -9.93 -11.51
C GLU A 100 23.76 -10.42 -10.49
N GLN A 101 23.53 -10.24 -9.17
CA GLN A 101 24.51 -10.58 -8.13
C GLN A 101 24.08 -11.76 -7.25
N THR A 102 22.92 -12.37 -7.50
CA THR A 102 22.47 -13.58 -6.79
C THR A 102 22.60 -14.83 -7.69
N ARG A 103 22.69 -15.98 -7.08
CA ARG A 103 22.87 -17.26 -7.79
C ARG A 103 21.75 -17.56 -8.80
N LEU A 104 20.50 -17.35 -8.42
CA LEU A 104 19.34 -17.66 -9.26
C LEU A 104 18.82 -16.48 -10.06
N GLY A 105 19.14 -15.25 -9.64
CA GLY A 105 18.67 -14.03 -10.30
C GLY A 105 17.17 -13.83 -10.17
N ILE A 106 16.57 -14.17 -9.03
CA ILE A 106 15.14 -14.01 -8.79
C ILE A 106 14.83 -12.52 -8.59
N PRO A 107 13.95 -11.91 -9.42
CA PRO A 107 13.64 -10.50 -9.30
C PRO A 107 12.87 -10.17 -8.01
N LEU A 108 13.09 -8.97 -7.48
CA LEU A 108 12.29 -8.41 -6.39
C LEU A 108 10.92 -7.98 -6.90
N ILE A 109 9.90 -8.13 -6.06
CA ILE A 109 8.63 -7.41 -6.18
C ILE A 109 8.72 -6.13 -5.35
N ILE A 110 8.30 -4.99 -5.90
CA ILE A 110 8.47 -3.68 -5.27
C ILE A 110 7.11 -3.14 -4.85
N GLY A 111 6.91 -3.04 -3.54
CA GLY A 111 5.67 -2.60 -2.91
C GLY A 111 5.67 -1.14 -2.49
N PHE A 112 4.48 -0.54 -2.45
CA PHE A 112 4.26 0.82 -1.93
C PHE A 112 2.80 1.01 -1.51
N ASP A 113 2.57 1.89 -0.52
CA ASP A 113 1.22 2.28 -0.11
C ASP A 113 0.63 3.32 -1.06
N VAL A 114 0.04 2.87 -2.15
CA VAL A 114 -0.67 3.70 -3.12
C VAL A 114 -2.16 3.67 -2.78
N ILE A 115 -2.54 4.37 -1.72
CA ILE A 115 -3.89 4.25 -1.14
C ILE A 115 -4.93 5.06 -1.93
N HIS A 116 -4.66 6.32 -2.22
CA HIS A 116 -5.56 7.19 -3.01
C HIS A 116 -4.81 8.07 -4.03
N GLY A 117 -3.73 7.54 -4.57
CA GLY A 117 -2.86 8.21 -5.55
C GLY A 117 -1.39 7.99 -5.24
N TYR A 118 -0.52 8.37 -6.15
CA TYR A 118 0.93 8.31 -5.99
C TYR A 118 1.52 9.72 -5.89
N LYS A 119 1.80 10.38 -7.00
CA LYS A 119 2.17 11.80 -7.04
C LYS A 119 0.94 12.71 -7.21
N THR A 120 0.01 12.30 -8.05
CA THR A 120 -1.30 12.95 -8.19
C THR A 120 -2.28 12.25 -7.25
N LEU A 121 -2.68 12.95 -6.18
CA LEU A 121 -3.56 12.40 -5.17
C LEU A 121 -5.03 12.66 -5.52
N SER A 122 -5.82 11.61 -5.44
CA SER A 122 -7.29 11.64 -5.45
C SER A 122 -7.82 11.97 -4.04
N PRO A 123 -9.11 12.29 -3.89
CA PRO A 123 -9.74 12.31 -2.55
C PRO A 123 -9.48 11.02 -1.79
N ILE A 124 -9.54 11.09 -0.46
CA ILE A 124 -9.42 9.91 0.39
C ILE A 124 -10.46 8.86 0.01
N PRO A 125 -10.20 7.56 0.21
CA PRO A 125 -11.11 6.49 -0.22
C PRO A 125 -12.54 6.62 0.29
N LEU A 126 -12.73 7.10 1.52
CA LEU A 126 -14.05 7.37 2.09
C LEU A 126 -14.82 8.43 1.29
N ALA A 127 -14.14 9.50 0.86
CA ALA A 127 -14.73 10.54 0.03
C ALA A 127 -15.02 10.05 -1.39
N GLU A 128 -14.14 9.21 -1.98
CA GLU A 128 -14.43 8.56 -3.25
C GLU A 128 -15.68 7.66 -3.16
N ALA A 129 -15.82 6.89 -2.08
CA ALA A 129 -17.00 6.04 -1.84
C ALA A 129 -18.29 6.86 -1.74
N ALA A 130 -18.24 8.06 -1.11
CA ALA A 130 -19.40 8.97 -1.01
C ALA A 130 -19.93 9.45 -2.36
N SER A 131 -19.14 9.36 -3.42
CA SER A 131 -19.57 9.69 -4.79
C SER A 131 -20.54 8.68 -5.39
N TRP A 132 -20.52 7.41 -4.96
CA TRP A 132 -21.25 6.27 -5.56
C TRP A 132 -20.91 6.02 -7.04
N ASP A 133 -19.90 6.70 -7.59
CA ASP A 133 -19.48 6.56 -8.99
C ASP A 133 -18.34 5.55 -9.13
N LEU A 134 -18.71 4.26 -9.26
CA LEU A 134 -17.75 3.16 -9.37
C LEU A 134 -16.80 3.30 -10.56
N LYS A 135 -17.24 3.98 -11.66
CA LYS A 135 -16.36 4.21 -12.82
C LYS A 135 -15.29 5.26 -12.51
N ALA A 136 -15.66 6.32 -11.80
CA ALA A 136 -14.71 7.32 -11.37
C ALA A 136 -13.71 6.75 -10.35
N ILE A 137 -14.15 5.87 -9.42
CA ILE A 137 -13.30 5.16 -8.47
C ILE A 137 -12.34 4.21 -9.19
N GLU A 138 -12.80 3.45 -10.18
CA GLU A 138 -11.94 2.60 -11.02
C GLU A 138 -10.88 3.43 -11.73
N LYS A 139 -11.28 4.59 -12.31
CA LYS A 139 -10.38 5.52 -13.01
C LYS A 139 -9.34 6.14 -12.06
N SER A 140 -9.73 6.50 -10.84
CA SER A 140 -8.80 7.00 -9.81
C SER A 140 -7.72 5.95 -9.49
N ALA A 141 -8.11 4.70 -9.26
CA ALA A 141 -7.17 3.61 -9.01
C ALA A 141 -6.28 3.31 -10.23
N GLU A 142 -6.80 3.44 -11.46
CA GLU A 142 -6.02 3.30 -12.68
C GLU A 142 -4.90 4.36 -12.78
N ILE A 143 -5.21 5.62 -12.49
CA ILE A 143 -4.23 6.71 -12.49
C ILE A 143 -3.16 6.47 -11.44
N ALA A 144 -3.57 6.06 -10.24
CA ALA A 144 -2.66 5.72 -9.16
C ALA A 144 -1.70 4.58 -9.57
N ALA A 145 -2.22 3.54 -10.24
CA ALA A 145 -1.41 2.45 -10.79
C ALA A 145 -0.41 2.94 -11.83
N PHE A 146 -0.85 3.80 -12.75
CA PHE A 146 0.00 4.30 -13.84
C PHE A 146 1.19 5.09 -13.31
N GLU A 147 0.98 5.99 -12.37
CA GLU A 147 2.06 6.80 -11.80
C GLU A 147 3.01 5.95 -10.95
N ALA A 148 2.47 5.06 -10.11
CA ALA A 148 3.28 4.16 -9.30
C ALA A 148 4.14 3.22 -10.17
N ALA A 149 3.53 2.60 -11.19
CA ALA A 149 4.23 1.72 -12.13
C ALA A 149 5.30 2.46 -12.92
N ALA A 150 5.05 3.71 -13.31
CA ALA A 150 6.02 4.55 -14.00
C ALA A 150 7.26 4.85 -13.13
N SER A 151 7.13 4.85 -11.80
CA SER A 151 8.23 4.97 -10.82
C SER A 151 8.87 3.63 -10.43
N GLY A 152 8.54 2.54 -11.12
CA GLY A 152 9.13 1.22 -10.87
C GLY A 152 8.41 0.36 -9.84
N ILE A 153 7.32 0.84 -9.24
CA ILE A 153 6.49 0.09 -8.29
C ILE A 153 5.62 -0.88 -9.09
N ASN A 154 5.51 -2.13 -8.63
CA ASN A 154 4.72 -3.16 -9.31
C ASN A 154 3.71 -3.87 -8.40
N TRP A 155 3.58 -3.38 -7.17
CA TRP A 155 2.68 -3.90 -6.15
C TRP A 155 2.22 -2.78 -5.22
N THR A 156 0.91 -2.72 -4.89
CA THR A 156 0.37 -1.76 -3.92
C THR A 156 -0.26 -2.45 -2.72
N PHE A 157 -0.09 -1.84 -1.53
CA PHE A 157 -0.75 -2.24 -0.29
C PHE A 157 -2.12 -1.56 -0.15
N GLY A 158 -2.92 -1.70 -1.17
CA GLY A 158 -4.29 -1.23 -1.28
C GLY A 158 -5.05 -2.02 -2.36
N PRO A 159 -6.36 -1.95 -2.33
CA PRO A 159 -7.24 -1.13 -1.48
C PRO A 159 -7.44 -1.69 -0.07
N MET A 160 -7.74 -0.77 0.88
CA MET A 160 -8.24 -1.12 2.19
C MET A 160 -9.72 -1.47 2.10
N MET A 161 -10.11 -2.57 2.71
CA MET A 161 -11.45 -3.16 2.58
C MET A 161 -12.18 -3.35 3.91
N ASP A 162 -11.60 -2.82 4.98
CA ASP A 162 -12.21 -2.86 6.29
C ASP A 162 -13.53 -2.12 6.27
N ILE A 163 -14.58 -2.81 6.72
CA ILE A 163 -15.85 -2.18 7.04
C ILE A 163 -15.75 -1.65 8.46
N SER A 164 -16.05 -0.37 8.66
CA SER A 164 -16.05 0.26 9.97
C SER A 164 -17.38 0.95 10.25
N LYS A 165 -17.94 0.68 11.42
CA LYS A 165 -19.18 1.32 11.89
C LYS A 165 -18.94 2.43 12.88
N ASP A 166 -17.74 2.54 13.41
CA ASP A 166 -17.35 3.58 14.34
C ASP A 166 -16.46 4.61 13.65
N ALA A 167 -17.00 5.81 13.44
CA ALA A 167 -16.29 6.90 12.77
C ALA A 167 -15.10 7.46 13.59
N ARG A 168 -14.94 7.06 14.85
CA ARG A 168 -13.80 7.45 15.69
C ARG A 168 -12.53 6.67 15.35
N TRP A 169 -12.66 5.52 14.64
CA TRP A 169 -11.49 4.79 14.19
C TRP A 169 -10.69 5.62 13.17
N GLY A 170 -9.45 5.97 13.50
CA GLY A 170 -8.62 6.88 12.71
C GLY A 170 -8.38 6.42 11.25
N ARG A 171 -8.46 5.12 10.99
CA ARG A 171 -8.27 4.55 9.64
C ARG A 171 -9.56 4.43 8.83
N VAL A 172 -10.70 4.89 9.32
CA VAL A 172 -11.97 4.87 8.56
C VAL A 172 -11.85 5.60 7.21
N MET A 173 -10.97 6.60 7.12
CA MET A 173 -10.72 7.37 5.91
C MET A 173 -10.11 6.54 4.76
N GLU A 174 -9.44 5.41 5.06
CA GLU A 174 -8.82 4.55 4.07
C GLU A 174 -9.80 3.62 3.35
N GLY A 175 -10.99 3.41 3.89
CA GLY A 175 -11.98 2.45 3.44
C GLY A 175 -13.18 3.06 2.72
N ALA A 176 -14.19 2.22 2.44
CA ALA A 176 -15.41 2.60 1.75
C ALA A 176 -16.58 2.88 2.70
N GLY A 177 -16.36 2.94 4.02
CA GLY A 177 -17.37 3.21 5.04
C GLY A 177 -17.95 1.95 5.68
N GLU A 178 -19.23 2.00 6.08
CA GLU A 178 -19.86 0.98 6.92
C GLU A 178 -20.67 -0.08 6.17
N ASP A 179 -20.97 0.13 4.89
CA ASP A 179 -21.84 -0.74 4.09
C ASP A 179 -21.03 -1.79 3.34
N SER A 180 -21.25 -3.07 3.66
CA SER A 180 -20.52 -4.20 3.06
C SER A 180 -20.81 -4.38 1.58
N TYR A 181 -22.01 -3.99 1.09
CA TYR A 181 -22.35 -4.10 -0.32
C TYR A 181 -21.61 -3.02 -1.14
N LEU A 182 -21.67 -1.75 -0.71
CA LEU A 182 -20.91 -0.67 -1.34
C LEU A 182 -19.41 -0.96 -1.26
N GLY A 183 -18.91 -1.38 -0.10
CA GLY A 183 -17.52 -1.80 0.10
C GLY A 183 -17.08 -2.88 -0.89
N SER A 184 -17.93 -3.88 -1.14
CA SER A 184 -17.67 -4.93 -2.15
C SER A 184 -17.61 -4.37 -3.58
N LYS A 185 -18.47 -3.41 -3.94
CA LYS A 185 -18.44 -2.77 -5.27
C LYS A 185 -17.23 -1.90 -5.46
N VAL A 186 -16.86 -1.12 -4.44
CA VAL A 186 -15.64 -0.31 -4.43
C VAL A 186 -14.39 -1.18 -4.52
N ALA A 187 -14.35 -2.30 -3.78
CA ALA A 187 -13.27 -3.27 -3.84
C ALA A 187 -13.02 -3.77 -5.27
N ILE A 188 -14.09 -4.21 -5.97
CA ILE A 188 -14.01 -4.66 -7.37
C ILE A 188 -13.49 -3.53 -8.28
N ALA A 189 -14.03 -2.31 -8.15
CA ALA A 189 -13.63 -1.17 -8.96
C ALA A 189 -12.14 -0.84 -8.78
N ARG A 190 -11.66 -0.82 -7.55
CA ARG A 190 -10.24 -0.52 -7.26
C ARG A 190 -9.31 -1.63 -7.73
N VAL A 191 -9.65 -2.91 -7.53
CA VAL A 191 -8.85 -4.03 -8.06
C VAL A 191 -8.73 -3.92 -9.59
N LYS A 192 -9.83 -3.68 -10.30
CA LYS A 192 -9.83 -3.47 -11.75
C LYS A 192 -9.01 -2.25 -12.17
N GLY A 193 -9.13 -1.15 -11.44
CA GLY A 193 -8.37 0.06 -11.71
C GLY A 193 -6.86 -0.17 -11.61
N PHE A 194 -6.40 -0.83 -10.57
CA PHE A 194 -4.97 -1.12 -10.40
C PHE A 194 -4.46 -2.22 -11.34
N GLN A 195 -5.17 -3.34 -11.48
CA GLN A 195 -4.70 -4.54 -12.19
C GLN A 195 -5.12 -4.62 -13.67
N GLY A 196 -6.15 -3.85 -14.06
CA GLY A 196 -6.74 -3.94 -15.40
C GLY A 196 -7.46 -5.27 -15.62
N ASP A 197 -7.12 -5.96 -16.69
CA ASP A 197 -7.66 -7.26 -17.09
C ASP A 197 -6.97 -8.46 -16.41
N ASN A 198 -6.17 -8.23 -15.41
CA ASN A 198 -5.35 -9.22 -14.68
C ASN A 198 -4.26 -9.93 -15.53
N THR A 199 -4.04 -9.53 -16.78
CA THR A 199 -2.98 -10.12 -17.62
C THR A 199 -1.62 -9.49 -17.39
N PHE A 200 -1.57 -8.30 -16.81
CA PHE A 200 -0.37 -7.49 -16.63
C PHE A 200 0.46 -7.30 -17.90
N LYS A 201 -0.16 -7.36 -19.09
CA LYS A 201 0.55 -7.09 -20.35
C LYS A 201 1.08 -5.66 -20.39
N SER A 202 0.30 -4.71 -19.88
CA SER A 202 0.75 -3.33 -19.74
C SER A 202 1.72 -3.18 -18.54
N PRO A 203 2.87 -2.51 -18.73
CA PRO A 203 3.77 -2.20 -17.61
C PRO A 203 3.28 -1.03 -16.74
N LEU A 204 2.04 -0.58 -16.92
CA LEU A 204 1.36 0.43 -16.11
C LEU A 204 0.30 -0.17 -15.17
N ARG A 205 0.22 -1.51 -15.09
CA ARG A 205 -0.67 -2.22 -14.17
C ARG A 205 0.13 -2.88 -13.08
N ILE A 206 -0.35 -2.82 -11.84
CA ILE A 206 0.35 -3.32 -10.66
C ILE A 206 -0.54 -4.28 -9.86
N ALA A 207 0.08 -5.21 -9.15
CA ALA A 207 -0.64 -6.11 -8.25
C ALA A 207 -1.28 -5.34 -7.08
N THR A 208 -2.42 -5.81 -6.59
CA THR A 208 -3.16 -5.22 -5.47
C THR A 208 -3.12 -6.09 -4.23
N THR A 209 -3.29 -5.46 -3.07
CA THR A 209 -3.43 -6.09 -1.77
C THR A 209 -4.77 -5.72 -1.15
N ALA A 210 -5.61 -6.71 -0.80
CA ALA A 210 -6.72 -6.45 0.10
C ALA A 210 -6.21 -6.36 1.54
N LYS A 211 -6.51 -5.27 2.23
CA LYS A 211 -6.11 -5.05 3.62
C LYS A 211 -7.26 -4.46 4.43
N HIS A 212 -7.33 -4.74 5.72
CA HIS A 212 -6.51 -5.64 6.50
C HIS A 212 -7.36 -6.88 6.85
N PHE A 213 -6.89 -8.06 6.55
CA PHE A 213 -7.64 -9.30 6.70
C PHE A 213 -7.41 -9.92 8.08
N ALA A 214 -8.40 -9.77 9.05
CA ALA A 214 -9.69 -9.16 8.85
C ALA A 214 -10.18 -8.46 10.12
N ALA A 215 -11.35 -7.83 10.01
CA ALA A 215 -12.08 -7.24 11.14
C ALA A 215 -11.39 -6.06 11.84
N TYR A 216 -10.43 -5.39 11.20
CA TYR A 216 -9.72 -4.28 11.83
C TYR A 216 -10.63 -3.06 12.09
N GLY A 217 -11.65 -2.83 11.25
CA GLY A 217 -12.66 -1.81 11.48
C GLY A 217 -13.69 -2.13 12.57
N PHE A 218 -13.56 -3.27 13.27
CA PHE A 218 -14.40 -3.71 14.38
C PHE A 218 -13.65 -3.76 15.71
N VAL A 219 -12.49 -3.13 15.81
CA VAL A 219 -11.71 -3.07 17.05
C VAL A 219 -12.49 -2.37 18.16
N GLU A 220 -12.34 -2.87 19.38
CA GLU A 220 -13.03 -2.35 20.53
C GLU A 220 -12.71 -0.87 20.77
N SER A 221 -13.76 -0.09 21.06
CA SER A 221 -13.68 1.36 21.31
C SER A 221 -13.10 2.17 20.14
N ALA A 222 -13.01 1.60 18.95
CA ALA A 222 -12.35 2.20 17.78
C ALA A 222 -10.87 2.56 18.01
N LEU A 223 -10.21 1.88 18.93
CA LEU A 223 -8.80 2.11 19.23
C LEU A 223 -7.92 1.21 18.36
N GLU A 224 -6.93 1.83 17.70
CA GLU A 224 -5.92 1.12 16.92
C GLU A 224 -5.23 0.03 17.76
N TYR A 225 -4.88 -1.08 17.10
CA TYR A 225 -4.22 -2.24 17.73
C TYR A 225 -5.03 -2.88 18.89
N ASN A 226 -6.35 -2.67 18.92
CA ASN A 226 -7.18 -3.32 19.93
C ASN A 226 -7.79 -4.64 19.38
N ALA A 227 -8.41 -5.43 20.24
CA ALA A 227 -9.07 -6.69 19.88
C ALA A 227 -10.39 -6.46 19.13
N SER A 228 -10.80 -7.44 18.36
CA SER A 228 -12.13 -7.50 17.72
C SER A 228 -12.85 -8.77 18.19
N GLU A 229 -13.89 -8.60 19.01
CA GLU A 229 -14.74 -9.69 19.49
C GLU A 229 -16.04 -9.71 18.67
N ILE A 230 -16.13 -10.61 17.70
CA ILE A 230 -17.25 -10.65 16.75
C ILE A 230 -17.79 -12.05 16.53
N SER A 231 -19.09 -12.15 16.29
CA SER A 231 -19.72 -13.43 15.94
C SER A 231 -19.36 -13.87 14.51
N ASN A 232 -19.45 -15.17 14.23
CA ASN A 232 -19.32 -15.68 12.87
C ASN A 232 -20.35 -15.05 11.93
N ASN A 233 -21.56 -14.74 12.40
CA ASN A 233 -22.56 -14.05 11.60
C ASN A 233 -22.07 -12.67 11.16
N THR A 234 -21.52 -11.87 12.05
CA THR A 234 -20.91 -10.57 11.73
C THR A 234 -19.72 -10.73 10.78
N LEU A 235 -18.83 -11.68 11.08
CA LEU A 235 -17.66 -11.97 10.26
C LEU A 235 -18.05 -12.26 8.80
N PHE A 236 -18.94 -13.23 8.56
CA PHE A 236 -19.27 -13.69 7.22
C PHE A 236 -20.24 -12.76 6.46
N ASN A 237 -21.09 -12.01 7.14
CA ASN A 237 -22.07 -11.15 6.47
C ASN A 237 -21.70 -9.68 6.40
N GLN A 238 -20.74 -9.21 7.21
CA GLN A 238 -20.37 -7.79 7.23
C GLN A 238 -18.89 -7.57 6.91
N VAL A 239 -17.98 -8.34 7.51
CA VAL A 239 -16.53 -8.14 7.41
C VAL A 239 -15.96 -8.72 6.10
N LEU A 240 -16.25 -10.00 5.82
CA LEU A 240 -15.62 -10.74 4.75
C LEU A 240 -16.13 -10.46 3.32
N PRO A 241 -17.37 -9.96 3.07
CA PRO A 241 -17.86 -9.78 1.72
C PRO A 241 -17.00 -8.91 0.81
N PRO A 242 -16.42 -7.74 1.22
CA PRO A 242 -15.54 -6.97 0.36
C PRO A 242 -14.25 -7.71 -0.02
N PHE A 243 -13.67 -8.47 0.91
CA PHE A 243 -12.48 -9.30 0.64
C PHE A 243 -12.80 -10.42 -0.36
N LYS A 244 -13.94 -11.09 -0.19
CA LYS A 244 -14.38 -12.12 -1.14
C LYS A 244 -14.61 -11.54 -2.53
N ALA A 245 -15.25 -10.37 -2.62
CA ALA A 245 -15.46 -9.67 -3.88
C ALA A 245 -14.15 -9.30 -4.59
N ALA A 246 -13.13 -8.91 -3.83
CA ALA A 246 -11.80 -8.63 -4.35
C ALA A 246 -11.09 -9.89 -4.85
N VAL A 247 -11.18 -11.00 -4.11
CA VAL A 247 -10.64 -12.31 -4.54
C VAL A 247 -11.28 -12.73 -5.86
N ASP A 248 -12.62 -12.62 -5.97
CA ASP A 248 -13.35 -12.95 -7.20
C ASP A 248 -13.01 -12.01 -8.38
N ALA A 249 -12.58 -10.78 -8.09
CA ALA A 249 -12.08 -9.85 -9.10
C ALA A 249 -10.62 -10.13 -9.55
N GLY A 250 -9.97 -11.15 -8.98
CA GLY A 250 -8.62 -11.58 -9.37
C GLY A 250 -7.48 -10.92 -8.58
N LEU A 251 -7.75 -10.48 -7.36
CA LEU A 251 -6.77 -9.94 -6.41
C LEU A 251 -5.53 -10.82 -6.31
N LYS A 252 -4.35 -10.21 -6.19
CA LYS A 252 -3.07 -10.94 -6.15
C LYS A 252 -2.51 -11.17 -4.77
N THR A 253 -2.79 -10.30 -3.80
CA THR A 253 -2.26 -10.44 -2.46
C THR A 253 -3.25 -10.02 -1.39
N VAL A 254 -3.11 -10.56 -0.19
CA VAL A 254 -3.89 -10.20 1.00
C VAL A 254 -2.92 -9.86 2.12
N MET A 255 -3.20 -8.80 2.88
CA MET A 255 -2.41 -8.41 4.05
C MET A 255 -3.21 -8.69 5.32
N THR A 256 -2.56 -9.35 6.30
CA THR A 256 -3.17 -9.59 7.61
C THR A 256 -3.33 -8.29 8.39
N SER A 257 -4.25 -8.26 9.33
CA SER A 257 -4.44 -7.10 10.21
C SER A 257 -3.61 -7.18 11.49
N PHE A 258 -3.53 -6.08 12.24
CA PHE A 258 -2.82 -5.99 13.51
C PHE A 258 -3.60 -6.55 14.70
N ASN A 259 -4.93 -6.52 14.64
CA ASN A 259 -5.80 -6.90 15.74
C ASN A 259 -5.87 -8.42 15.96
N THR A 260 -6.37 -8.80 17.12
CA THR A 260 -6.87 -10.15 17.35
C THR A 260 -8.34 -10.25 16.95
N ILE A 261 -8.75 -11.42 16.51
CA ILE A 261 -10.15 -11.76 16.26
C ILE A 261 -10.53 -12.91 17.18
N ASN A 262 -11.43 -12.63 18.12
CA ASN A 262 -11.82 -13.60 19.14
C ASN A 262 -10.60 -14.24 19.84
N GLY A 263 -9.61 -13.42 20.20
CA GLY A 263 -8.39 -13.79 20.89
C GLY A 263 -7.27 -14.36 20.00
N ILE A 264 -7.46 -14.48 18.68
CA ILE A 264 -6.43 -15.00 17.76
C ILE A 264 -5.88 -13.85 16.90
N PRO A 265 -4.56 -13.56 16.95
CA PRO A 265 -3.95 -12.56 16.06
C PRO A 265 -4.13 -12.93 14.59
N ALA A 266 -4.53 -11.97 13.77
CA ALA A 266 -4.86 -12.22 12.36
C ALA A 266 -3.72 -12.88 11.58
N SER A 267 -2.45 -12.55 11.88
CA SER A 267 -1.26 -13.15 11.24
C SER A 267 -1.05 -14.63 11.62
N GLY A 268 -1.67 -15.11 12.70
CA GLY A 268 -1.64 -16.50 13.18
C GLY A 268 -2.97 -17.24 13.05
N ASP A 269 -3.97 -16.65 12.39
CA ASP A 269 -5.31 -17.22 12.29
C ASP A 269 -5.43 -18.19 11.11
N LYS A 270 -5.19 -19.47 11.40
CA LYS A 270 -5.30 -20.56 10.41
C LYS A 270 -6.69 -20.68 9.81
N PHE A 271 -7.74 -20.47 10.60
CA PHE A 271 -9.11 -20.55 10.09
C PHE A 271 -9.35 -19.51 9.00
N LEU A 272 -8.96 -18.26 9.25
CA LEU A 272 -9.14 -17.20 8.26
C LEU A 272 -8.21 -17.36 7.05
N LEU A 273 -6.91 -17.58 7.27
CA LEU A 273 -5.92 -17.55 6.20
C LEU A 273 -5.90 -18.84 5.36
N SER A 274 -5.95 -20.00 6.02
CA SER A 274 -5.91 -21.27 5.31
C SER A 274 -7.30 -21.77 4.95
N ASP A 275 -8.22 -21.91 5.92
CA ASP A 275 -9.47 -22.61 5.68
C ASP A 275 -10.45 -21.75 4.87
N VAL A 276 -10.58 -20.44 5.20
CA VAL A 276 -11.49 -19.54 4.49
C VAL A 276 -10.84 -18.99 3.23
N LEU A 277 -9.72 -18.29 3.33
CA LEU A 277 -9.12 -17.55 2.21
C LEU A 277 -8.54 -18.51 1.16
N LYS A 278 -7.58 -19.36 1.54
CA LYS A 278 -6.86 -20.21 0.59
C LYS A 278 -7.72 -21.38 0.10
N ASN A 279 -8.36 -22.13 1.03
CA ASN A 279 -9.08 -23.35 0.68
C ASN A 279 -10.50 -23.08 0.20
N LYS A 280 -11.35 -22.44 1.01
CA LYS A 280 -12.77 -22.24 0.67
C LYS A 280 -12.98 -21.26 -0.48
N TRP A 281 -12.19 -20.17 -0.55
CA TRP A 281 -12.31 -19.18 -1.63
C TRP A 281 -11.39 -19.47 -2.82
N GLY A 282 -10.47 -20.42 -2.70
CA GLY A 282 -9.53 -20.78 -3.77
C GLY A 282 -8.53 -19.67 -4.10
N PHE A 283 -8.15 -18.87 -3.12
CA PHE A 283 -7.19 -17.77 -3.33
C PHE A 283 -5.80 -18.31 -3.70
N ASN A 284 -5.32 -17.96 -4.89
CA ASN A 284 -4.06 -18.44 -5.46
C ASN A 284 -2.88 -17.48 -5.32
N GLY A 285 -3.12 -16.25 -4.87
CA GLY A 285 -2.08 -15.29 -4.54
C GLY A 285 -1.39 -15.62 -3.21
N PHE A 286 -0.62 -14.69 -2.67
CA PHE A 286 0.05 -14.87 -1.39
C PHE A 286 -0.47 -13.91 -0.30
N VAL A 287 -0.26 -14.32 0.95
CA VAL A 287 -0.59 -13.53 2.15
C VAL A 287 0.68 -12.91 2.69
N ILE A 288 0.66 -11.59 2.90
CA ILE A 288 1.72 -10.86 3.58
C ILE A 288 1.24 -10.42 4.96
N SER A 289 2.12 -10.43 5.96
CA SER A 289 1.82 -9.79 7.24
C SER A 289 1.72 -8.27 7.08
N ASP A 290 1.00 -7.57 7.95
CA ASP A 290 1.21 -6.14 8.13
C ASP A 290 2.57 -5.90 8.81
N TRP A 291 2.99 -4.64 8.92
CA TRP A 291 4.30 -4.22 9.44
C TRP A 291 4.58 -4.84 10.81
N ALA A 292 5.55 -5.76 10.85
CA ALA A 292 5.96 -6.51 12.04
C ALA A 292 4.85 -7.31 12.75
N SER A 293 3.66 -7.49 12.16
CA SER A 293 2.51 -8.10 12.85
C SER A 293 2.72 -9.57 13.25
N ILE A 294 3.67 -10.27 12.61
CA ILE A 294 4.09 -11.59 13.09
C ILE A 294 4.79 -11.48 14.45
N ARG A 295 5.66 -10.49 14.63
CA ARG A 295 6.34 -10.22 15.90
C ARG A 295 5.36 -9.77 16.98
N GLU A 296 4.33 -9.04 16.61
CA GLU A 296 3.31 -8.54 17.53
C GLU A 296 2.44 -9.63 18.15
N MET A 297 2.46 -10.85 17.63
CA MET A 297 1.83 -11.99 18.31
C MET A 297 2.44 -12.28 19.70
N ILE A 298 3.64 -11.78 19.98
CA ILE A 298 4.29 -11.91 21.28
C ILE A 298 3.65 -10.98 22.34
N PRO A 299 3.59 -9.65 22.14
CA PRO A 299 2.91 -8.77 23.10
C PRO A 299 1.41 -9.06 23.22
N TRP A 300 0.76 -9.63 22.20
CA TRP A 300 -0.61 -10.15 22.31
C TRP A 300 -0.71 -11.37 23.28
N GLY A 301 0.41 -11.96 23.73
CA GLY A 301 0.44 -13.14 24.57
C GLY A 301 0.09 -14.45 23.84
N PHE A 302 -0.04 -14.42 22.53
CA PHE A 302 -0.35 -15.59 21.71
C PHE A 302 0.87 -16.46 21.46
N SER A 303 2.01 -15.85 21.18
CA SER A 303 3.29 -16.55 21.00
C SER A 303 4.26 -16.18 22.12
N LYS A 304 4.93 -17.19 22.68
CA LYS A 304 5.86 -17.00 23.81
C LYS A 304 7.18 -16.33 23.41
N ASP A 305 7.60 -16.49 22.16
CA ASP A 305 8.86 -15.98 21.62
C ASP A 305 8.80 -15.90 20.08
N GLU A 306 9.85 -15.37 19.45
CA GLU A 306 9.95 -15.19 18.01
C GLU A 306 9.89 -16.50 17.22
N LYS A 307 10.43 -17.60 17.78
CA LYS A 307 10.35 -18.93 17.14
C LYS A 307 8.93 -19.46 17.13
N ALA A 308 8.20 -19.28 18.22
CA ALA A 308 6.79 -19.65 18.30
C ALA A 308 5.95 -18.79 17.34
N ALA A 309 6.24 -17.48 17.24
CA ALA A 309 5.59 -16.60 16.28
C ALA A 309 5.85 -17.04 14.82
N ALA A 310 7.08 -17.42 14.48
CA ALA A 310 7.42 -17.94 13.15
C ALA A 310 6.61 -19.20 12.81
N ILE A 311 6.51 -20.15 13.75
CA ILE A 311 5.74 -21.40 13.58
C ILE A 311 4.26 -21.07 13.37
N SER A 312 3.67 -20.30 14.28
CA SER A 312 2.24 -19.97 14.23
C SER A 312 1.86 -19.25 12.93
N ALA A 313 2.67 -18.29 12.47
CA ALA A 313 2.37 -17.53 11.26
C ALA A 313 2.47 -18.38 9.99
N VAL A 314 3.58 -19.14 9.81
CA VAL A 314 3.76 -19.93 8.59
C VAL A 314 2.76 -21.08 8.50
N GLU A 315 2.41 -21.74 9.62
CA GLU A 315 1.41 -22.80 9.67
C GLU A 315 -0.02 -22.28 9.51
N ALA A 316 -0.28 -21.03 9.91
CA ALA A 316 -1.55 -20.36 9.63
C ALA A 316 -1.72 -20.00 8.17
N GLY A 317 -0.63 -19.81 7.42
CA GLY A 317 -0.66 -19.47 6.00
C GLY A 317 -0.24 -18.04 5.69
N THR A 318 0.48 -17.35 6.59
CA THR A 318 1.16 -16.08 6.30
C THR A 318 2.42 -16.38 5.49
N ASP A 319 2.41 -15.98 4.21
CA ASP A 319 3.44 -16.37 3.24
C ASP A 319 4.65 -15.44 3.24
N MET A 320 4.50 -14.17 3.62
CA MET A 320 5.58 -13.18 3.61
C MET A 320 5.56 -12.34 4.90
N ASP A 321 6.75 -12.11 5.47
CA ASP A 321 7.01 -11.30 6.67
C ASP A 321 7.42 -9.88 6.25
N MET A 322 6.55 -8.89 6.54
CA MET A 322 6.83 -7.48 6.30
C MET A 322 7.57 -6.88 7.51
N GLU A 323 8.86 -6.61 7.36
CA GLU A 323 9.71 -5.93 8.37
C GLU A 323 9.73 -6.58 9.77
N GLY A 324 9.08 -7.73 9.97
CA GLY A 324 9.06 -8.41 11.27
C GLY A 324 10.41 -8.98 11.67
N GLY A 325 11.25 -9.33 10.70
CA GLY A 325 12.55 -9.96 10.94
C GLY A 325 12.43 -11.31 11.63
N ILE A 326 11.36 -12.06 11.35
CA ILE A 326 11.03 -13.32 12.01
C ILE A 326 11.38 -14.54 11.14
N TYR A 327 11.06 -14.52 9.84
CA TYR A 327 11.22 -15.70 9.01
C TYR A 327 12.68 -16.04 8.72
N VAL A 328 13.49 -15.10 8.26
CA VAL A 328 14.88 -15.36 7.87
C VAL A 328 15.73 -15.89 9.03
N PRO A 329 15.67 -15.34 10.26
CA PRO A 329 16.46 -15.82 11.37
C PRO A 329 16.05 -17.19 11.91
N TYR A 330 14.76 -17.59 11.77
CA TYR A 330 14.25 -18.73 12.52
C TYR A 330 13.71 -19.89 11.67
N LEU A 331 13.05 -19.64 10.51
CA LEU A 331 12.39 -20.72 9.77
C LEU A 331 13.37 -21.76 9.22
N ILE A 332 14.55 -21.35 8.79
CA ILE A 332 15.56 -22.27 8.25
C ILE A 332 15.90 -23.37 9.27
N ASP A 333 16.20 -22.97 10.49
CA ASP A 333 16.54 -23.92 11.55
C ASP A 333 15.32 -24.71 12.03
N LEU A 334 14.15 -24.09 12.11
CA LEU A 334 12.91 -24.77 12.49
C LEU A 334 12.53 -25.87 11.50
N VAL A 335 12.72 -25.64 10.20
CA VAL A 335 12.51 -26.67 9.17
C VAL A 335 13.57 -27.78 9.27
N LYS A 336 14.85 -27.44 9.40
CA LYS A 336 15.94 -28.42 9.56
C LYS A 336 15.76 -29.29 10.80
N GLN A 337 15.14 -28.76 11.87
CA GLN A 337 14.82 -29.49 13.10
C GLN A 337 13.50 -30.27 13.02
N GLY A 338 12.77 -30.21 11.91
CA GLY A 338 11.46 -30.85 11.75
C GLY A 338 10.34 -30.24 12.59
N LYS A 339 10.53 -29.02 13.14
CA LYS A 339 9.51 -28.30 13.91
C LYS A 339 8.50 -27.56 13.03
N VAL A 340 8.89 -27.25 11.81
CA VAL A 340 8.03 -26.72 10.73
C VAL A 340 8.21 -27.66 9.55
N LYS A 341 7.10 -28.09 8.94
CA LYS A 341 7.15 -28.88 7.73
C LYS A 341 7.58 -28.01 6.55
N GLN A 342 8.48 -28.51 5.72
CA GLN A 342 8.97 -27.79 4.54
C GLN A 342 7.83 -27.42 3.56
N GLU A 343 6.74 -28.20 3.55
CA GLU A 343 5.59 -27.96 2.68
C GLU A 343 4.95 -26.57 2.88
N PHE A 344 4.97 -26.01 4.09
CA PHE A 344 4.46 -24.64 4.35
C PHE A 344 5.35 -23.59 3.69
N VAL A 345 6.67 -23.75 3.75
CA VAL A 345 7.63 -22.87 3.06
C VAL A 345 7.47 -23.01 1.54
N ASP A 346 7.31 -24.22 1.03
CA ASP A 346 7.18 -24.50 -0.40
C ASP A 346 5.87 -23.93 -0.96
N ASP A 347 4.72 -24.00 -0.25
CA ASP A 347 3.47 -23.37 -0.66
C ASP A 347 3.61 -21.84 -0.70
N ALA A 348 4.16 -21.23 0.36
CA ALA A 348 4.38 -19.79 0.43
C ALA A 348 5.24 -19.27 -0.74
N VAL A 349 6.37 -19.93 -0.99
CA VAL A 349 7.28 -19.57 -2.08
C VAL A 349 6.62 -19.73 -3.44
N ARG A 350 5.89 -20.82 -3.67
CA ARG A 350 5.14 -21.04 -4.92
C ARG A 350 4.17 -19.89 -5.20
N ARG A 351 3.42 -19.45 -4.20
CA ARG A 351 2.47 -18.34 -4.30
C ARG A 351 3.16 -17.03 -4.63
N ILE A 352 4.26 -16.71 -3.96
CA ILE A 352 5.06 -15.51 -4.21
C ILE A 352 5.66 -15.53 -5.62
N LEU A 353 6.24 -16.64 -6.04
CA LEU A 353 6.81 -16.79 -7.38
C LEU A 353 5.74 -16.66 -8.46
N ARG A 354 4.53 -17.21 -8.26
CA ARG A 354 3.41 -17.09 -9.20
C ARG A 354 3.09 -15.62 -9.48
N VAL A 355 2.94 -14.79 -8.46
CA VAL A 355 2.68 -13.36 -8.64
C VAL A 355 3.83 -12.67 -9.38
N LYS A 356 5.09 -13.01 -9.10
CA LYS A 356 6.25 -12.47 -9.83
C LYS A 356 6.24 -12.87 -11.32
N TYR A 357 5.86 -14.11 -11.66
CA TYR A 357 5.70 -14.55 -13.04
C TYR A 357 4.56 -13.84 -13.74
N GLU A 358 3.40 -13.74 -13.10
CA GLU A 358 2.22 -13.03 -13.63
C GLU A 358 2.51 -11.55 -13.91
N LEU A 359 3.28 -10.88 -13.04
CA LEU A 359 3.78 -9.53 -13.27
C LEU A 359 4.83 -9.44 -14.41
N GLY A 360 5.25 -10.56 -14.98
CA GLY A 360 6.23 -10.61 -16.06
C GLY A 360 7.66 -10.27 -15.63
N LEU A 361 7.97 -10.31 -14.33
CA LEU A 361 9.29 -9.95 -13.81
C LEU A 361 10.37 -10.94 -14.21
N PHE A 362 10.05 -12.22 -14.36
CA PHE A 362 10.99 -13.24 -14.88
C PHE A 362 11.24 -13.12 -16.38
N ASP A 363 10.29 -12.53 -17.11
CA ASP A 363 10.43 -12.32 -18.55
C ASP A 363 11.24 -11.06 -18.87
N ASN A 364 11.08 -10.04 -18.05
CA ASN A 364 11.87 -8.82 -18.08
C ASN A 364 11.83 -8.16 -16.67
N PRO A 365 12.87 -8.33 -15.85
CA PRO A 365 12.90 -7.77 -14.49
C PRO A 365 12.92 -6.24 -14.45
N TYR A 366 13.21 -5.60 -15.58
CA TYR A 366 13.29 -4.14 -15.71
C TYR A 366 12.11 -3.52 -16.46
N ARG A 367 11.03 -4.28 -16.71
CA ARG A 367 9.88 -3.82 -17.53
C ARG A 367 9.16 -2.59 -17.00
N PHE A 368 9.21 -2.34 -15.70
CA PHE A 368 8.62 -1.18 -15.04
C PHE A 368 9.56 0.04 -15.05
N LEU A 369 10.80 -0.11 -15.50
CA LEU A 369 11.87 0.88 -15.36
C LEU A 369 12.14 1.60 -16.68
N ASP A 370 11.53 2.76 -16.87
CA ASP A 370 11.66 3.61 -18.05
C ASP A 370 11.57 5.09 -17.64
N GLU A 371 12.71 5.79 -17.64
CA GLU A 371 12.82 7.19 -17.22
C GLU A 371 11.99 8.16 -18.10
N LYS A 372 11.77 7.81 -19.37
CA LYS A 372 10.92 8.61 -20.27
C LYS A 372 9.46 8.47 -19.84
N ARG A 373 9.00 7.25 -19.66
CA ARG A 373 7.64 6.96 -19.19
C ARG A 373 7.37 7.59 -17.82
N GLU A 374 8.32 7.55 -16.88
CA GLU A 374 8.22 8.20 -15.58
C GLU A 374 7.88 9.69 -15.73
N LYS A 375 8.61 10.40 -16.59
CA LYS A 375 8.40 11.83 -16.83
C LYS A 375 7.09 12.16 -17.56
N GLU A 376 6.62 11.28 -18.45
CA GLU A 376 5.42 11.50 -19.25
C GLU A 376 4.13 11.20 -18.49
N VAL A 377 4.15 10.20 -17.60
CA VAL A 377 2.96 9.69 -16.90
C VAL A 377 2.68 10.48 -15.63
N ILE A 378 3.72 10.72 -14.82
CA ILE A 378 3.57 11.35 -13.51
C ILE A 378 3.08 12.80 -13.66
N GLY A 379 1.98 13.13 -12.97
CA GLY A 379 1.41 14.47 -12.94
C GLY A 379 0.91 14.95 -14.30
N SER A 380 0.58 14.05 -15.22
CA SER A 380 0.06 14.42 -16.54
C SER A 380 -1.23 15.24 -16.42
N LYS A 381 -1.52 16.06 -17.45
CA LYS A 381 -2.74 16.85 -17.47
C LYS A 381 -3.99 15.98 -17.35
N ALA A 382 -4.02 14.85 -18.05
CA ALA A 382 -5.15 13.92 -18.02
C ALA A 382 -5.37 13.32 -16.61
N ASN A 383 -4.28 13.00 -15.88
CA ASN A 383 -4.38 12.51 -14.51
C ASN A 383 -4.99 13.55 -13.58
N ARG A 384 -4.52 14.82 -13.67
CA ARG A 384 -5.06 15.92 -12.86
C ARG A 384 -6.53 16.23 -13.15
N GLU A 385 -6.93 16.19 -14.43
CA GLU A 385 -8.33 16.42 -14.83
C GLU A 385 -9.26 15.33 -14.28
N ALA A 386 -8.86 14.06 -14.33
CA ALA A 386 -9.65 12.97 -13.81
C ALA A 386 -9.75 13.00 -12.26
N VAL A 387 -8.67 13.36 -11.57
CA VAL A 387 -8.70 13.55 -10.11
C VAL A 387 -9.58 14.74 -9.72
N LEU A 388 -9.56 15.84 -10.49
CA LEU A 388 -10.45 16.97 -10.27
C LEU A 388 -11.93 16.58 -10.48
N ASP A 389 -12.25 15.74 -11.46
CA ASP A 389 -13.60 15.21 -11.66
C ASP A 389 -14.02 14.35 -10.46
N MET A 390 -13.15 13.48 -9.97
CA MET A 390 -13.40 12.66 -8.77
C MET A 390 -13.63 13.55 -7.54
N ALA A 391 -12.80 14.59 -7.34
CA ALA A 391 -12.96 15.53 -6.22
C ALA A 391 -14.31 16.25 -6.24
N LYS A 392 -14.78 16.66 -7.42
CA LYS A 392 -16.11 17.27 -7.56
C LYS A 392 -17.24 16.30 -7.21
N LYS A 393 -17.11 15.04 -7.59
CA LYS A 393 -18.09 13.97 -7.34
C LYS A 393 -18.15 13.55 -5.87
N SER A 394 -17.06 13.75 -5.12
CA SER A 394 -16.98 13.38 -3.71
C SER A 394 -17.57 14.42 -2.74
N ILE A 395 -17.95 15.61 -3.23
CA ILE A 395 -18.55 16.65 -2.40
C ILE A 395 -20.01 16.32 -2.11
N VAL A 396 -20.36 16.29 -0.81
CA VAL A 396 -21.71 16.00 -0.33
C VAL A 396 -22.40 17.27 0.14
N LEU A 397 -23.55 17.62 -0.48
CA LEU A 397 -24.38 18.75 -0.06
C LEU A 397 -25.29 18.30 1.07
N LEU A 398 -24.95 18.67 2.31
CA LEU A 398 -25.72 18.26 3.50
C LEU A 398 -26.97 19.11 3.74
N LYS A 399 -26.93 20.40 3.40
CA LYS A 399 -28.03 21.33 3.60
C LYS A 399 -27.98 22.51 2.63
N ASN A 400 -29.12 22.89 2.03
CA ASN A 400 -29.26 24.08 1.18
C ASN A 400 -30.72 24.58 1.13
N ASP A 401 -31.41 24.61 2.27
CA ASP A 401 -32.85 24.90 2.38
C ASP A 401 -33.22 26.30 1.85
N THR A 402 -32.28 27.25 1.95
CA THR A 402 -32.48 28.65 1.51
C THR A 402 -31.97 28.90 0.10
N ASN A 403 -31.54 27.88 -0.65
CA ASN A 403 -30.92 27.99 -1.96
C ASN A 403 -29.72 28.97 -1.98
N LEU A 404 -28.93 29.01 -0.90
CA LEU A 404 -27.71 29.82 -0.84
C LEU A 404 -26.67 29.33 -1.86
N LEU A 405 -26.57 28.03 -2.06
CA LEU A 405 -25.67 27.41 -3.04
C LEU A 405 -26.39 27.11 -4.36
N PRO A 406 -25.72 27.28 -5.52
CA PRO A 406 -24.33 27.77 -5.67
C PRO A 406 -24.21 29.28 -5.41
N LEU A 407 -23.04 29.69 -4.88
CA LEU A 407 -22.74 31.10 -4.66
C LEU A 407 -22.75 31.86 -6.02
N LYS A 408 -23.14 33.13 -6.00
CA LYS A 408 -23.06 34.00 -7.20
C LYS A 408 -21.60 34.20 -7.60
N LYS A 409 -21.34 34.25 -8.92
CA LYS A 409 -19.99 34.45 -9.42
C LYS A 409 -19.50 35.91 -9.30
N SER A 410 -20.41 36.85 -8.98
CA SER A 410 -20.11 38.28 -8.86
C SER A 410 -21.12 39.00 -7.94
N GLY A 411 -20.73 40.17 -7.44
CA GLY A 411 -21.61 41.08 -6.71
C GLY A 411 -21.83 40.74 -5.23
N GLN A 412 -21.05 39.84 -4.65
CA GLN A 412 -21.15 39.48 -3.23
C GLN A 412 -19.90 39.90 -2.46
N LYS A 413 -20.10 40.31 -1.22
CA LYS A 413 -19.06 40.43 -0.20
C LYS A 413 -18.94 39.09 0.53
N ILE A 414 -17.89 38.37 0.26
CA ILE A 414 -17.65 37.04 0.82
C ILE A 414 -16.52 37.13 1.87
N VAL A 415 -16.77 36.63 3.04
CA VAL A 415 -15.75 36.42 4.06
C VAL A 415 -15.40 34.93 4.12
N LEU A 416 -14.12 34.62 3.90
CA LEU A 416 -13.57 33.26 3.99
C LEU A 416 -12.85 33.13 5.31
N LEU A 417 -13.27 32.19 6.17
CA LEU A 417 -12.73 31.96 7.51
C LEU A 417 -12.08 30.58 7.64
N GLY A 418 -11.04 30.52 8.45
CA GLY A 418 -10.40 29.29 8.90
C GLY A 418 -9.02 29.06 8.29
N SER A 419 -8.10 28.54 9.11
CA SER A 419 -6.72 28.24 8.69
C SER A 419 -6.62 27.18 7.58
N LEU A 420 -7.59 26.27 7.51
CA LEU A 420 -7.64 25.26 6.45
C LEU A 420 -7.96 25.86 5.08
N ALA A 421 -8.51 27.09 5.01
CA ALA A 421 -8.83 27.74 3.75
C ALA A 421 -7.60 28.00 2.87
N GLU A 422 -6.46 28.28 3.47
CA GLU A 422 -5.18 28.51 2.75
C GLU A 422 -4.30 27.24 2.66
N SER A 423 -4.66 26.16 3.39
CA SER A 423 -3.84 24.95 3.43
C SER A 423 -3.79 24.26 2.07
N LYS A 424 -2.56 23.96 1.61
CA LYS A 424 -2.29 23.20 0.39
C LYS A 424 -1.84 21.78 0.67
N ASN A 425 -1.62 21.42 1.92
CA ASN A 425 -1.21 20.10 2.36
C ASN A 425 -2.36 19.31 2.98
N SER A 426 -3.23 19.94 3.77
CA SER A 426 -4.36 19.26 4.39
C SER A 426 -5.31 18.60 3.35
N PRO A 427 -5.64 19.23 2.20
CA PRO A 427 -6.45 18.58 1.18
C PRO A 427 -5.81 17.33 0.53
N LEU A 428 -4.50 17.13 0.68
CA LEU A 428 -3.82 15.93 0.19
C LEU A 428 -4.14 14.68 1.03
N GLY A 429 -4.70 14.86 2.22
CA GLY A 429 -5.08 13.76 3.10
C GLY A 429 -3.90 13.03 3.74
N SER A 430 -4.20 11.91 4.40
CA SER A 430 -3.22 10.95 4.87
C SER A 430 -2.66 10.10 3.71
N TRP A 431 -1.68 9.22 3.97
CA TRP A 431 -1.05 8.36 2.94
C TRP A 431 -0.50 9.10 1.70
N ARG A 432 -0.06 10.34 1.87
CA ARG A 432 0.55 11.17 0.82
C ARG A 432 2.08 11.01 0.71
N ILE A 433 2.60 9.83 1.02
CA ILE A 433 4.04 9.57 1.18
C ILE A 433 4.87 9.92 -0.07
N ALA A 434 4.33 9.68 -1.26
CA ALA A 434 5.02 9.99 -2.52
C ALA A 434 4.71 11.39 -3.07
N ALA A 435 3.64 12.05 -2.62
CA ALA A 435 3.23 13.34 -3.13
C ALA A 435 4.14 14.47 -2.66
N ASP A 436 4.30 15.47 -3.52
CA ASP A 436 5.06 16.65 -3.17
C ASP A 436 4.20 17.61 -2.32
N SER A 437 4.81 18.26 -1.34
CA SER A 437 4.12 19.22 -0.48
C SER A 437 3.61 20.42 -1.29
N ASN A 438 2.51 21.03 -0.84
CA ASN A 438 1.92 22.25 -1.41
C ASN A 438 1.43 22.12 -2.87
N THR A 439 1.01 20.92 -3.27
CA THR A 439 0.53 20.65 -4.65
C THR A 439 -0.98 20.75 -4.81
N ALA A 440 -1.76 20.77 -3.73
CA ALA A 440 -3.20 20.99 -3.81
C ALA A 440 -3.53 22.47 -4.10
N VAL A 441 -4.67 22.70 -4.72
CA VAL A 441 -5.27 24.04 -4.82
C VAL A 441 -6.08 24.30 -3.55
N SER A 442 -5.74 25.37 -2.82
CA SER A 442 -6.48 25.74 -1.61
C SER A 442 -7.86 26.33 -1.93
N VAL A 443 -8.77 26.32 -0.95
CA VAL A 443 -10.09 26.96 -1.09
C VAL A 443 -9.92 28.44 -1.37
N LEU A 444 -8.98 29.11 -0.70
CA LEU A 444 -8.65 30.51 -0.93
C LEU A 444 -8.22 30.77 -2.38
N GLU A 445 -7.27 30.00 -2.92
CA GLU A 445 -6.82 30.10 -4.32
C GLU A 445 -7.98 29.85 -5.30
N GLY A 446 -8.84 28.86 -5.01
CA GLY A 446 -10.01 28.56 -5.82
C GLY A 446 -11.02 29.71 -5.85
N MET A 447 -11.33 30.32 -4.70
CA MET A 447 -12.27 31.44 -4.62
C MET A 447 -11.71 32.74 -5.20
N GLN A 448 -10.42 32.99 -5.09
CA GLN A 448 -9.74 34.15 -5.68
C GLN A 448 -9.85 34.23 -7.20
N GLN A 449 -10.23 33.16 -7.90
CA GLN A 449 -10.46 33.16 -9.35
C GLN A 449 -11.73 33.92 -9.73
N TYR A 450 -12.70 34.07 -8.80
CA TYR A 450 -13.96 34.76 -9.05
C TYR A 450 -13.85 36.26 -8.74
N LYS A 451 -13.20 37.02 -9.63
CA LYS A 451 -12.86 38.44 -9.46
C LYS A 451 -14.07 39.40 -9.36
N GLY A 452 -15.27 38.91 -9.66
CA GLY A 452 -16.52 39.69 -9.54
C GLY A 452 -17.05 39.83 -8.11
N ASN A 453 -16.51 39.06 -7.15
CA ASN A 453 -16.85 39.13 -5.74
C ASN A 453 -15.74 39.85 -4.94
N SER A 454 -16.14 40.52 -3.86
CA SER A 454 -15.17 41.01 -2.87
C SER A 454 -14.90 39.89 -1.90
N LEU A 455 -13.67 39.36 -1.89
CA LEU A 455 -13.23 38.27 -1.01
C LEU A 455 -12.32 38.82 0.08
N ASN A 456 -12.76 38.68 1.33
CA ASN A 456 -11.96 38.98 2.53
C ASN A 456 -11.61 37.67 3.24
N TYR A 457 -10.33 37.33 3.34
CA TYR A 457 -9.85 36.15 4.06
C TYR A 457 -9.40 36.50 5.45
N VAL A 458 -9.90 35.77 6.45
CA VAL A 458 -9.47 35.87 7.85
C VAL A 458 -9.11 34.48 8.33
N LYS A 459 -7.83 34.25 8.62
CA LYS A 459 -7.32 32.97 9.09
C LYS A 459 -7.98 32.50 10.39
N GLY A 460 -8.27 33.44 11.28
CA GLY A 460 -8.74 33.11 12.62
C GLY A 460 -7.61 32.53 13.47
N LEU A 461 -7.70 31.25 13.76
CA LEU A 461 -6.73 30.53 14.59
C LEU A 461 -6.06 29.43 13.80
N ASP A 462 -4.84 29.08 14.19
CA ASP A 462 -4.18 27.85 13.72
C ASP A 462 -4.90 26.64 14.30
N LEU A 463 -5.15 25.64 13.47
CA LEU A 463 -5.81 24.39 13.86
C LEU A 463 -4.97 23.60 14.86
N THR A 464 -3.66 23.67 14.71
CA THR A 464 -2.68 22.89 15.50
C THR A 464 -1.70 23.82 16.21
N THR A 465 -1.17 23.40 17.34
CA THR A 465 -0.17 24.14 18.11
C THR A 465 1.27 23.88 17.64
N LEU A 466 1.48 22.76 16.95
CA LEU A 466 2.75 22.35 16.33
C LEU A 466 2.51 21.97 14.87
N GLU A 467 3.56 22.01 14.05
CA GLU A 467 3.48 21.48 12.67
C GLU A 467 3.27 19.98 12.72
N PRO A 468 2.17 19.45 12.19
CA PRO A 468 1.87 18.03 12.20
C PRO A 468 2.78 17.24 11.29
N THR A 469 3.19 16.05 11.73
CA THR A 469 3.98 15.09 10.95
C THR A 469 3.31 13.73 10.92
N PHE A 470 3.72 12.89 9.97
CA PHE A 470 3.23 11.51 9.90
C PHE A 470 3.62 10.64 11.12
N LEU A 471 4.67 11.05 11.86
CA LEU A 471 5.24 10.26 12.97
C LEU A 471 4.81 10.76 14.35
N THR A 472 4.05 11.84 14.44
CA THR A 472 3.68 12.46 15.71
C THR A 472 2.18 12.68 15.77
N GLU A 473 1.60 12.48 16.97
CA GLU A 473 0.21 12.78 17.24
C GLU A 473 -0.08 14.27 16.97
N VAL A 474 -1.19 14.55 16.31
CA VAL A 474 -1.62 15.91 15.98
C VAL A 474 -2.03 16.65 17.26
N GLN A 475 -1.35 17.76 17.55
CA GLN A 475 -1.66 18.59 18.71
C GLN A 475 -2.62 19.71 18.32
N TYR A 476 -3.91 19.53 18.59
CA TYR A 476 -4.95 20.51 18.29
C TYR A 476 -4.90 21.72 19.22
N ASN A 477 -5.17 22.90 18.65
CA ASN A 477 -5.34 24.12 19.38
C ASN A 477 -6.76 24.18 19.97
N THR A 478 -6.91 23.90 21.27
CA THR A 478 -8.21 23.85 21.97
C THR A 478 -8.46 25.06 22.84
N THR A 479 -7.49 25.93 23.08
CA THR A 479 -7.52 26.98 24.11
C THR A 479 -7.43 28.41 23.58
N ASP A 480 -6.66 28.66 22.54
CA ASP A 480 -6.52 30.00 21.96
C ASP A 480 -7.82 30.44 21.27
N LYS A 481 -8.27 31.65 21.59
CA LYS A 481 -9.47 32.28 21.02
C LYS A 481 -9.19 33.68 20.49
N SER A 482 -7.91 34.06 20.39
CA SER A 482 -7.46 35.42 20.03
C SER A 482 -7.98 35.88 18.65
N GLY A 483 -8.16 34.96 17.69
CA GLY A 483 -8.67 35.27 16.35
C GLY A 483 -10.20 35.43 16.24
N PHE A 484 -10.97 35.09 17.26
CA PHE A 484 -12.44 35.07 17.15
C PHE A 484 -13.04 36.44 16.96
N GLU A 485 -12.55 37.50 17.61
CA GLU A 485 -13.07 38.85 17.44
C GLU A 485 -12.83 39.42 16.05
N ALA A 486 -11.67 39.15 15.47
CA ALA A 486 -11.37 39.50 14.06
C ALA A 486 -12.32 38.81 13.08
N ALA A 487 -12.58 37.51 13.28
CA ALA A 487 -13.52 36.75 12.46
C ALA A 487 -14.95 37.27 12.58
N LYS A 488 -15.44 37.55 13.79
CA LYS A 488 -16.77 38.12 14.06
C LYS A 488 -16.94 39.49 13.40
N ASN A 489 -15.92 40.37 13.51
CA ASN A 489 -15.98 41.70 12.93
C ASN A 489 -16.00 41.64 11.41
N ALA A 490 -15.19 40.79 10.80
CA ALA A 490 -15.21 40.59 9.35
C ALA A 490 -16.56 40.05 8.85
N ALA A 491 -17.21 39.18 9.61
CA ALA A 491 -18.49 38.58 9.23
C ALA A 491 -19.68 39.52 9.26
N LYS A 492 -19.64 40.63 10.03
CA LYS A 492 -20.78 41.55 10.26
C LYS A 492 -21.34 42.17 8.96
N ASP A 493 -20.45 42.51 8.02
CA ASP A 493 -20.81 43.23 6.78
C ASP A 493 -20.74 42.32 5.55
N ALA A 494 -20.67 41.01 5.75
CA ALA A 494 -20.59 40.01 4.68
C ALA A 494 -21.98 39.62 4.17
N ASP A 495 -22.14 39.48 2.85
CA ASP A 495 -23.34 38.84 2.28
C ASP A 495 -23.29 37.32 2.50
N VAL A 496 -22.09 36.75 2.51
CA VAL A 496 -21.84 35.30 2.71
C VAL A 496 -20.59 35.10 3.53
N VAL A 497 -20.69 34.19 4.50
CA VAL A 497 -19.53 33.68 5.25
C VAL A 497 -19.28 32.24 4.85
N VAL A 498 -18.08 31.95 4.36
CA VAL A 498 -17.60 30.60 4.06
C VAL A 498 -16.60 30.20 5.13
N MET A 499 -16.93 29.16 5.91
CA MET A 499 -16.04 28.63 6.94
C MET A 499 -15.43 27.32 6.45
N VAL A 500 -14.10 27.25 6.38
CA VAL A 500 -13.36 26.04 6.03
C VAL A 500 -12.86 25.40 7.32
N LEU A 501 -13.58 24.40 7.75
CA LEU A 501 -13.38 23.70 9.02
C LEU A 501 -13.18 22.21 8.74
N GLY A 502 -12.48 21.54 9.65
CA GLY A 502 -12.22 20.10 9.54
C GLY A 502 -11.07 19.67 10.45
N GLU A 503 -10.70 18.43 10.32
CA GLU A 503 -9.54 17.84 10.97
C GLU A 503 -8.29 18.01 10.11
N HIS A 504 -7.12 17.78 10.68
CA HIS A 504 -5.88 17.79 9.95
C HIS A 504 -5.69 16.47 9.18
N GLY A 505 -5.05 16.49 8.01
CA GLY A 505 -4.84 15.28 7.20
C GLY A 505 -3.92 14.21 7.80
N PHE A 506 -3.41 14.40 9.01
CA PHE A 506 -2.65 13.42 9.81
C PHE A 506 -3.38 13.05 11.12
N SER A 507 -4.66 13.41 11.27
CA SER A 507 -5.48 13.07 12.43
C SER A 507 -5.89 11.62 12.41
#